data_60dc37c48e3dfc627eb65b91641937fc
#
_entry.id   60dc37c48e3dfc627eb65b91641937fc
#
_cell.length_a   1.000
_cell.length_b   1.000
_cell.length_c   1.000
_cell.angle_alpha   90.00
_cell.angle_beta   90.00
_cell.angle_gamma   90.00
#
_symmetry.space_group_name_H-M   'P 1'
#
loop_
_entity.id
_entity.type
_entity.pdbx_description
1 polymer ?
#
loop_
_entity_poly.entity_id
_entity_poly.type
_entity_poly.pdbx_seq_one_letter_code
_entity_poly.pdbx_strand_id
1 'polypeptide(L)'
;LRSGLENAMATSTPSITSLGVGSGLDLNSIVTKLVAVERQPLSKMQSEANVLQTKVSSFGQINSLFNTLKDASTALTDPPLWSKSLATSSDPAAVSVSAASTAAAGSYAVTVQSLASSQTLASVKIYTAATDLVGSGTLNIDVGTWASGQSAFTAKANSTTVAIAITAADTLETVRDKINTAGAGVSAALVTDATGVRLSLRSADTGASNGFRISTIDGDGNNTDATGLSGLAWDPTAGTTGMQSVQAAADAMATVNGIAVTSASNSITGAVDGLTILLQKVTTTPVGVSVASDQDSVSKAIKTFADAYNALAKYIGDQTKYDATAKQGGP
;
A
#
# COMPACT_ATOMS: atom_id res chain seq x y z
N LEU A 1 21.92 -13.41 -46.39
CA LEU A 1 21.59 -14.05 -47.67
C LEU A 1 20.89 -13.07 -48.58
N ARG A 2 21.58 -12.61 -49.51
CA ARG A 2 21.46 -12.12 -50.84
C ARG A 2 20.22 -12.59 -51.62
N SER A 3 19.52 -11.63 -52.24
CA SER A 3 19.31 -11.55 -53.74
C SER A 3 18.38 -10.36 -53.93
N GLY A 4 18.61 -9.31 -54.67
CA GLY A 4 19.05 -9.29 -56.07
C GLY A 4 17.81 -9.39 -56.94
N LEU A 5 17.18 -8.25 -57.30
CA LEU A 5 16.26 -8.22 -58.42
C LEU A 5 16.36 -6.89 -59.14
N GLU A 6 16.68 -7.09 -60.31
CA GLU A 6 17.00 -6.27 -61.46
C GLU A 6 16.02 -5.12 -61.72
N ASN A 7 16.63 -4.04 -62.11
CA ASN A 7 16.09 -2.87 -62.76
C ASN A 7 15.56 -3.20 -64.16
N ALA A 8 14.25 -3.18 -64.35
CA ALA A 8 13.69 -3.15 -65.72
C ALA A 8 13.45 -1.68 -66.09
N MET A 9 14.32 -1.09 -66.79
CA MET A 9 14.13 0.16 -67.55
C MET A 9 12.96 0.00 -68.49
N ALA A 10 11.80 0.55 -68.13
CA ALA A 10 10.76 0.84 -69.09
C ALA A 10 11.14 2.15 -69.83
N THR A 11 11.60 2.09 -71.02
CA THR A 11 11.72 3.24 -71.92
C THR A 11 10.33 3.81 -72.19
N SER A 12 9.96 4.87 -71.45
CA SER A 12 8.81 5.66 -71.85
C SER A 12 9.16 6.50 -73.06
N THR A 13 8.67 6.11 -74.20
CA THR A 13 8.58 6.99 -75.36
C THR A 13 7.79 8.25 -74.95
N PRO A 14 8.32 9.46 -75.13
CA PRO A 14 7.52 10.67 -74.91
C PRO A 14 6.43 10.75 -75.97
N SER A 15 5.20 10.43 -75.59
CA SER A 15 4.05 10.81 -76.41
C SER A 15 3.91 12.34 -76.41
N ILE A 16 4.37 12.96 -77.47
CA ILE A 16 4.10 14.41 -77.69
C ILE A 16 2.62 14.52 -78.00
N THR A 17 1.78 14.65 -77.01
CA THR A 17 0.40 15.16 -77.11
C THR A 17 0.43 16.68 -76.93
N SER A 18 0.98 17.36 -77.97
CA SER A 18 0.75 18.82 -78.05
C SER A 18 -0.66 19.02 -78.56
N LEU A 19 -1.66 18.99 -77.65
CA LEU A 19 -2.95 19.58 -78.02
C LEU A 19 -2.76 21.10 -78.13
N GLY A 20 -2.83 21.65 -79.33
CA GLY A 20 -2.82 23.08 -79.53
C GLY A 20 -1.80 23.66 -80.46
N VAL A 21 -1.04 22.78 -81.26
CA VAL A 21 -0.17 23.27 -82.34
C VAL A 21 -1.02 23.74 -83.50
N GLY A 22 -1.26 25.02 -83.60
CA GLY A 22 -1.99 25.69 -84.70
C GLY A 22 -2.96 26.82 -84.32
N SER A 23 -3.38 26.92 -83.05
CA SER A 23 -4.34 27.95 -82.63
C SER A 23 -3.78 29.00 -81.66
N GLY A 24 -2.53 28.90 -81.23
CA GLY A 24 -1.94 29.82 -80.22
C GLY A 24 -2.56 29.75 -78.87
N LEU A 25 -3.45 28.80 -78.61
CA LEU A 25 -4.12 28.61 -77.31
C LEU A 25 -3.34 27.59 -76.46
N ASP A 26 -2.95 28.06 -75.29
CA ASP A 26 -2.33 27.19 -74.26
C ASP A 26 -3.44 26.34 -73.62
N LEU A 27 -3.76 25.21 -74.22
CA LEU A 27 -4.76 24.25 -73.75
C LEU A 27 -4.42 23.68 -72.36
N ASN A 28 -3.13 23.52 -72.04
CA ASN A 28 -2.72 23.03 -70.71
C ASN A 28 -3.03 24.05 -69.63
N SER A 29 -2.82 25.33 -69.87
CA SER A 29 -3.20 26.40 -68.97
C SER A 29 -4.72 26.48 -68.80
N ILE A 30 -5.49 26.33 -69.89
CA ILE A 30 -6.96 26.34 -69.85
C ILE A 30 -7.48 25.13 -69.03
N VAL A 31 -7.00 23.92 -69.27
CA VAL A 31 -7.38 22.73 -68.55
C VAL A 31 -6.99 22.84 -67.06
N THR A 32 -5.80 23.37 -66.76
CA THR A 32 -5.35 23.58 -65.38
C THR A 32 -6.24 24.59 -64.67
N LYS A 33 -6.61 25.70 -65.30
CA LYS A 33 -7.54 26.69 -64.76
C LYS A 33 -8.96 26.15 -64.59
N LEU A 34 -9.44 25.31 -65.52
CA LEU A 34 -10.75 24.69 -65.42
C LEU A 34 -10.79 23.69 -64.26
N VAL A 35 -9.78 22.85 -64.10
CA VAL A 35 -9.64 21.93 -62.98
C VAL A 35 -9.50 22.71 -61.67
N ALA A 36 -8.81 23.84 -61.63
CA ALA A 36 -8.71 24.66 -60.44
C ALA A 36 -10.08 25.25 -60.03
N VAL A 37 -10.91 25.67 -61.00
CA VAL A 37 -12.27 26.13 -60.71
C VAL A 37 -13.16 24.99 -60.22
N GLU A 38 -13.10 23.82 -60.85
CA GLU A 38 -13.83 22.61 -60.40
C GLU A 38 -13.41 22.15 -59.01
N ARG A 39 -12.16 22.38 -58.58
CA ARG A 39 -11.67 22.07 -57.25
C ARG A 39 -12.08 23.09 -56.17
N GLN A 40 -12.53 24.28 -56.52
CA GLN A 40 -12.92 25.30 -55.55
C GLN A 40 -14.04 24.84 -54.61
N PRO A 41 -15.14 24.18 -55.05
CA PRO A 41 -16.13 23.64 -54.15
C PRO A 41 -15.56 22.61 -53.18
N LEU A 42 -14.68 21.73 -53.62
CA LEU A 42 -14.02 20.72 -52.78
C LEU A 42 -13.14 21.40 -51.71
N SER A 43 -12.36 22.39 -52.12
CA SER A 43 -11.52 23.17 -51.19
C SER A 43 -12.38 23.93 -50.15
N LYS A 44 -13.52 24.48 -50.61
CA LYS A 44 -14.47 25.11 -49.66
C LYS A 44 -15.05 24.10 -48.67
N MET A 45 -15.51 22.95 -49.14
CA MET A 45 -16.02 21.87 -48.28
C MET A 45 -14.96 21.38 -47.29
N GLN A 46 -13.71 21.24 -47.73
CA GLN A 46 -12.59 20.87 -46.86
C GLN A 46 -12.34 21.93 -45.77
N SER A 47 -12.42 23.21 -46.13
CA SER A 47 -12.29 24.31 -45.18
C SER A 47 -13.43 24.31 -44.15
N GLU A 48 -14.67 24.11 -44.61
CA GLU A 48 -15.85 24.02 -43.73
C GLU A 48 -15.73 22.78 -42.79
N ALA A 49 -15.27 21.64 -43.28
CA ALA A 49 -15.04 20.47 -42.48
C ALA A 49 -13.97 20.71 -41.39
N ASN A 50 -12.89 21.40 -41.71
CA ASN A 50 -11.85 21.81 -40.77
C ASN A 50 -12.40 22.75 -39.69
N VAL A 51 -13.23 23.69 -40.05
CA VAL A 51 -13.90 24.61 -39.10
C VAL A 51 -14.81 23.83 -38.15
N LEU A 52 -15.61 22.90 -38.70
CA LEU A 52 -16.46 22.03 -37.86
C LEU A 52 -15.66 21.18 -36.93
N GLN A 53 -14.55 20.59 -37.41
CA GLN A 53 -13.65 19.82 -36.56
C GLN A 53 -13.04 20.65 -35.43
N THR A 54 -12.66 21.92 -35.72
CA THR A 54 -12.15 22.84 -34.72
C THR A 54 -13.24 23.16 -33.68
N LYS A 55 -14.49 23.41 -34.10
CA LYS A 55 -15.62 23.63 -33.18
C LYS A 55 -15.87 22.43 -32.27
N VAL A 56 -15.91 21.21 -32.83
CA VAL A 56 -16.09 19.98 -32.07
C VAL A 56 -14.96 19.84 -31.04
N SER A 57 -13.71 20.08 -31.42
CA SER A 57 -12.57 20.04 -30.51
C SER A 57 -12.67 21.10 -29.40
N SER A 58 -13.10 22.31 -29.73
CA SER A 58 -13.29 23.38 -28.76
C SER A 58 -14.40 23.05 -27.75
N PHE A 59 -15.52 22.49 -28.21
CA PHE A 59 -16.57 22.01 -27.29
C PHE A 59 -16.11 20.85 -26.44
N GLY A 60 -15.30 19.91 -26.98
CA GLY A 60 -14.67 18.86 -26.21
C GLY A 60 -13.78 19.40 -25.09
N GLN A 61 -13.00 20.43 -25.38
CA GLN A 61 -12.14 21.08 -24.39
C GLN A 61 -12.94 21.83 -23.32
N ILE A 62 -14.01 22.54 -23.71
CA ILE A 62 -14.93 23.20 -22.76
C ILE A 62 -15.55 22.18 -21.82
N ASN A 63 -16.02 21.04 -22.35
CA ASN A 63 -16.59 19.96 -21.54
C ASN A 63 -15.57 19.40 -20.55
N SER A 64 -14.33 19.16 -20.99
CA SER A 64 -13.24 18.72 -20.11
C SER A 64 -12.95 19.70 -18.98
N LEU A 65 -12.82 20.99 -19.30
CA LEU A 65 -12.57 22.04 -18.30
C LEU A 65 -13.77 22.22 -17.35
N PHE A 66 -14.99 22.07 -17.86
CA PHE A 66 -16.19 22.11 -17.03
C PHE A 66 -16.26 20.93 -16.05
N ASN A 67 -15.90 19.74 -16.51
CA ASN A 67 -15.82 18.57 -15.62
C ASN A 67 -14.74 18.77 -14.54
N THR A 68 -13.58 19.31 -14.89
CA THR A 68 -12.52 19.65 -13.92
C THR A 68 -13.04 20.65 -12.87
N LEU A 69 -13.76 21.69 -13.29
CA LEU A 69 -14.37 22.66 -12.37
C LEU A 69 -15.44 22.03 -11.50
N LYS A 70 -16.28 21.16 -12.08
CA LYS A 70 -17.31 20.40 -11.35
C LYS A 70 -16.68 19.53 -10.27
N ASP A 71 -15.61 18.79 -10.59
CA ASP A 71 -14.92 17.91 -9.64
C ASP A 71 -14.28 18.72 -8.52
N ALA A 72 -13.64 19.85 -8.84
CA ALA A 72 -13.07 20.77 -7.86
C ALA A 72 -14.16 21.39 -6.95
N SER A 73 -15.33 21.73 -7.52
CA SER A 73 -16.48 22.23 -6.75
C SER A 73 -17.04 21.16 -5.82
N THR A 74 -17.15 19.91 -6.30
CA THR A 74 -17.61 18.77 -5.49
C THR A 74 -16.69 18.52 -4.31
N ALA A 75 -15.36 18.61 -4.52
CA ALA A 75 -14.38 18.48 -3.44
C ALA A 75 -14.54 19.55 -2.35
N LEU A 76 -14.96 20.79 -2.71
CA LEU A 76 -15.23 21.85 -1.73
C LEU A 76 -16.52 21.64 -0.93
N THR A 77 -17.49 20.92 -1.50
CA THR A 77 -18.77 20.61 -0.81
C THR A 77 -18.69 19.36 0.03
N ASP A 78 -17.54 18.64 0.03
CA ASP A 78 -17.33 17.44 0.82
C ASP A 78 -17.13 17.78 2.31
N PRO A 79 -18.05 17.39 3.23
CA PRO A 79 -17.95 17.73 4.65
C PRO A 79 -16.65 17.27 5.33
N PRO A 80 -16.10 16.10 5.03
CA PRO A 80 -14.79 15.66 5.53
C PRO A 80 -13.65 16.64 5.30
N LEU A 81 -13.65 17.42 4.21
CA LEU A 81 -12.60 18.41 3.95
C LEU A 81 -12.51 19.46 5.08
N TRP A 82 -13.66 19.88 5.58
CA TRP A 82 -13.77 20.99 6.55
C TRP A 82 -13.55 20.54 8.00
N SER A 83 -13.76 19.25 8.27
CA SER A 83 -13.57 18.64 9.61
C SER A 83 -12.25 17.89 9.74
N LYS A 84 -11.40 17.91 8.71
CA LYS A 84 -10.14 17.18 8.71
C LYS A 84 -9.17 17.72 9.75
N SER A 85 -8.66 16.84 10.61
CA SER A 85 -7.62 17.13 11.59
C SER A 85 -6.26 16.62 11.09
N LEU A 86 -5.23 17.38 11.38
CA LEU A 86 -3.84 17.03 11.13
C LEU A 86 -3.14 16.82 12.46
N ALA A 87 -2.58 15.63 12.70
CA ALA A 87 -1.71 15.36 13.81
C ALA A 87 -0.25 15.38 13.37
N THR A 88 0.59 16.07 14.14
CA THR A 88 2.03 16.15 13.91
C THR A 88 2.78 15.74 15.16
N SER A 89 3.96 15.14 14.99
CA SER A 89 4.86 14.72 16.06
C SER A 89 6.18 15.47 15.97
N SER A 90 6.74 15.85 17.10
CA SER A 90 8.08 16.46 17.17
C SER A 90 9.20 15.46 16.90
N ASP A 91 8.94 14.15 17.07
CA ASP A 91 9.84 13.05 16.72
C ASP A 91 9.02 11.90 16.09
N PRO A 92 8.75 11.99 14.77
CA PRO A 92 7.98 10.95 14.08
C PRO A 92 8.67 9.58 14.03
N ALA A 93 10.00 9.53 14.27
CA ALA A 93 10.73 8.27 14.30
C ALA A 93 10.56 7.51 15.63
N ALA A 94 10.19 8.21 16.70
CA ALA A 94 9.88 7.59 17.98
C ALA A 94 8.37 7.39 18.18
N VAL A 95 7.57 8.40 17.80
CA VAL A 95 6.11 8.38 17.95
C VAL A 95 5.50 8.98 16.69
N SER A 96 4.81 8.20 15.89
CA SER A 96 4.00 8.73 14.80
C SER A 96 2.52 8.78 15.20
N VAL A 97 1.79 9.73 14.61
CA VAL A 97 0.41 9.99 15.00
C VAL A 97 -0.49 10.21 13.80
N SER A 98 -1.74 9.80 13.91
CA SER A 98 -2.79 10.14 12.96
C SER A 98 -4.05 10.58 13.68
N ALA A 99 -4.74 11.59 13.13
CA ALA A 99 -5.96 12.12 13.68
C ALA A 99 -7.15 11.79 12.79
N ALA A 100 -8.23 11.32 13.39
CA ALA A 100 -9.54 11.29 12.78
C ALA A 100 -10.19 12.69 12.82
N SER A 101 -11.26 12.89 12.07
CA SER A 101 -12.01 14.17 12.07
C SER A 101 -12.61 14.54 13.43
N THR A 102 -12.75 13.56 14.32
CA THR A 102 -13.25 13.73 15.69
C THR A 102 -12.17 14.10 16.69
N ALA A 103 -10.89 14.10 16.29
CA ALA A 103 -9.78 14.40 17.19
C ALA A 103 -9.84 15.86 17.66
N ALA A 104 -9.83 16.05 18.97
CA ALA A 104 -9.81 17.37 19.57
C ALA A 104 -8.46 18.08 19.30
N ALA A 105 -8.51 19.32 18.82
CA ALA A 105 -7.32 20.13 18.65
C ALA A 105 -6.65 20.38 20.00
N GLY A 106 -5.33 20.25 20.05
CA GLY A 106 -4.56 20.41 21.28
C GLY A 106 -3.13 19.91 21.15
N SER A 107 -2.39 20.01 22.24
CA SER A 107 -1.02 19.51 22.35
C SER A 107 -0.96 18.41 23.42
N TYR A 108 -0.28 17.34 23.10
CA TYR A 108 -0.12 16.18 23.99
C TYR A 108 1.37 15.87 24.11
N ALA A 109 1.80 15.51 25.34
CA ALA A 109 3.15 15.04 25.59
C ALA A 109 3.13 13.52 25.74
N VAL A 110 3.82 12.81 24.85
CA VAL A 110 3.86 11.34 24.84
C VAL A 110 5.26 10.88 25.23
N THR A 111 5.35 10.02 26.26
CA THR A 111 6.61 9.35 26.61
C THR A 111 6.44 7.86 26.47
N VAL A 112 7.31 7.21 25.71
CA VAL A 112 7.30 5.76 25.48
C VAL A 112 8.22 5.10 26.49
N GLN A 113 7.69 4.29 27.38
CA GLN A 113 8.44 3.57 28.41
C GLN A 113 8.90 2.20 27.92
N SER A 114 8.01 1.45 27.25
CA SER A 114 8.32 0.16 26.62
C SER A 114 7.45 -0.06 25.39
N LEU A 115 7.97 -0.86 24.45
CA LEU A 115 7.22 -1.31 23.29
C LEU A 115 6.56 -2.67 23.58
N ALA A 116 5.40 -2.89 22.96
CA ALA A 116 4.79 -4.21 22.94
C ALA A 116 5.68 -5.20 22.18
N SER A 117 5.82 -6.38 22.71
CA SER A 117 6.58 -7.46 22.12
C SER A 117 5.76 -8.75 22.07
N SER A 118 6.04 -9.59 21.06
CA SER A 118 5.54 -10.95 20.99
C SER A 118 6.50 -11.91 21.67
N GLN A 119 5.96 -12.98 22.27
CA GLN A 119 6.79 -14.05 22.79
C GLN A 119 7.53 -14.73 21.64
N THR A 120 8.80 -15.01 21.84
CA THR A 120 9.63 -15.81 20.91
C THR A 120 10.33 -16.90 21.69
N LEU A 121 10.18 -18.13 21.24
CA LEU A 121 10.87 -19.31 21.74
C LEU A 121 11.82 -19.84 20.66
N ALA A 122 12.91 -20.47 21.08
CA ALA A 122 13.80 -21.20 20.18
C ALA A 122 14.09 -22.58 20.77
N SER A 123 14.21 -23.62 19.93
CA SER A 123 14.58 -24.95 20.40
C SER A 123 15.98 -24.93 21.04
N VAL A 124 16.11 -25.58 22.21
CA VAL A 124 17.41 -25.78 22.86
C VAL A 124 18.22 -26.77 22.02
N LYS A 125 17.56 -27.85 21.57
CA LYS A 125 18.16 -28.82 20.66
C LYS A 125 18.49 -28.14 19.32
N ILE A 126 19.71 -28.37 18.86
CA ILE A 126 20.18 -28.00 17.53
C ILE A 126 20.05 -29.24 16.65
N TYR A 127 19.35 -29.09 15.54
CA TYR A 127 19.19 -30.14 14.54
C TYR A 127 20.26 -29.97 13.46
N THR A 128 20.73 -31.07 12.89
CA THR A 128 21.76 -31.03 11.84
C THR A 128 21.17 -30.49 10.53
N ALA A 129 19.92 -30.86 10.22
CA ALA A 129 19.20 -30.45 9.03
C ALA A 129 17.71 -30.26 9.33
N ALA A 130 17.03 -29.51 8.45
CA ALA A 130 15.58 -29.30 8.50
C ALA A 130 14.78 -30.63 8.32
N THR A 131 15.44 -31.64 7.73
CA THR A 131 14.90 -32.99 7.50
C THR A 131 15.09 -33.94 8.68
N ASP A 132 15.69 -33.52 9.79
CA ASP A 132 15.86 -34.34 10.97
C ASP A 132 14.51 -34.63 11.63
N LEU A 133 14.31 -35.84 12.10
CA LEU A 133 13.10 -36.29 12.76
C LEU A 133 13.01 -35.72 14.18
N VAL A 134 11.77 -35.34 14.57
CA VAL A 134 11.53 -34.70 15.89
C VAL A 134 10.91 -35.63 16.92
N GLY A 135 10.46 -36.82 16.53
CA GLY A 135 9.71 -37.75 17.38
C GLY A 135 8.25 -37.84 16.94
N SER A 136 7.42 -38.44 17.79
CA SER A 136 5.99 -38.62 17.51
C SER A 136 5.15 -38.27 18.74
N GLY A 137 3.87 -37.95 18.55
CA GLY A 137 2.95 -37.64 19.63
C GLY A 137 2.00 -36.52 19.29
N THR A 138 1.58 -35.76 20.30
CA THR A 138 0.72 -34.57 20.11
C THR A 138 1.39 -33.35 20.71
N LEU A 139 1.51 -32.30 19.93
CA LEU A 139 1.97 -30.98 20.37
C LEU A 139 0.77 -30.09 20.61
N ASN A 140 0.60 -29.63 21.86
CA ASN A 140 -0.50 -28.75 22.24
C ASN A 140 0.01 -27.34 22.45
N ILE A 141 -0.65 -26.37 21.82
CA ILE A 141 -0.34 -24.94 21.93
C ILE A 141 -1.51 -24.22 22.57
N ASP A 142 -1.23 -23.52 23.67
CA ASP A 142 -2.18 -22.64 24.38
C ASP A 142 -1.68 -21.21 24.32
N VAL A 143 -2.54 -20.28 23.95
CA VAL A 143 -2.26 -18.84 24.00
C VAL A 143 -2.81 -18.25 25.31
N GLY A 144 -2.07 -17.36 25.96
CA GLY A 144 -2.48 -16.75 27.22
C GLY A 144 -1.43 -15.81 27.81
N THR A 145 -1.58 -15.56 29.10
CA THR A 145 -0.72 -14.65 29.84
C THR A 145 0.17 -15.43 30.81
N TRP A 146 1.45 -15.12 30.80
CA TRP A 146 2.39 -15.57 31.81
C TRP A 146 2.44 -14.58 32.98
N ALA A 147 2.33 -15.09 34.19
CA ALA A 147 2.63 -14.31 35.39
C ALA A 147 4.12 -13.91 35.43
N SER A 148 4.45 -12.91 36.24
CA SER A 148 5.84 -12.47 36.43
C SER A 148 6.74 -13.65 36.81
N GLY A 149 7.91 -13.73 36.16
CA GLY A 149 8.83 -14.84 36.34
C GLY A 149 8.33 -16.18 35.78
N GLN A 150 7.27 -16.17 34.98
CA GLN A 150 6.69 -17.38 34.33
C GLN A 150 6.19 -18.42 35.34
N SER A 151 5.75 -17.95 36.52
CA SER A 151 5.35 -18.81 37.66
C SER A 151 3.95 -19.42 37.50
N ALA A 152 3.12 -18.88 36.61
CA ALA A 152 1.78 -19.38 36.30
C ALA A 152 1.40 -18.98 34.87
N PHE A 153 0.56 -19.78 34.23
CA PHE A 153 -0.03 -19.51 32.91
C PHE A 153 -1.54 -19.43 33.03
N THR A 154 -2.12 -18.35 32.48
CA THR A 154 -3.56 -18.19 32.38
C THR A 154 -3.95 -18.17 30.91
N ALA A 155 -4.74 -19.15 30.48
CA ALA A 155 -5.20 -19.20 29.08
C ALA A 155 -6.03 -17.96 28.73
N LYS A 156 -5.88 -17.47 27.52
CA LYS A 156 -6.62 -16.33 26.97
C LYS A 156 -8.12 -16.69 26.89
N ALA A 157 -8.96 -15.78 27.32
CA ALA A 157 -10.41 -16.00 27.23
C ALA A 157 -10.83 -16.30 25.79
N ASN A 158 -11.73 -17.27 25.63
CA ASN A 158 -12.25 -17.75 24.33
C ASN A 158 -11.18 -18.36 23.37
N SER A 159 -9.97 -18.64 23.86
CA SER A 159 -9.00 -19.46 23.11
C SER A 159 -9.19 -20.94 23.50
N THR A 160 -8.92 -21.81 22.56
CA THR A 160 -8.89 -23.28 22.78
C THR A 160 -7.48 -23.79 22.54
N THR A 161 -7.12 -24.84 23.28
CA THR A 161 -5.89 -25.58 23.01
C THR A 161 -5.90 -26.13 21.58
N VAL A 162 -4.86 -25.83 20.82
CA VAL A 162 -4.68 -26.39 19.48
C VAL A 162 -3.77 -27.59 19.56
N ALA A 163 -4.31 -28.77 19.28
CA ALA A 163 -3.60 -30.05 19.28
C ALA A 163 -3.12 -30.40 17.87
N ILE A 164 -1.83 -30.62 17.72
CA ILE A 164 -1.18 -30.93 16.44
C ILE A 164 -0.58 -32.33 16.51
N ALA A 165 -1.09 -33.24 15.70
CA ALA A 165 -0.59 -34.62 15.64
C ALA A 165 0.75 -34.68 14.87
N ILE A 166 1.79 -35.19 15.52
CA ILE A 166 3.13 -35.40 14.98
C ILE A 166 3.38 -36.91 14.88
N THR A 167 3.78 -37.34 13.72
CA THR A 167 4.09 -38.73 13.43
C THR A 167 5.59 -38.98 13.47
N ALA A 168 6.03 -40.24 13.61
CA ALA A 168 7.45 -40.59 13.61
C ALA A 168 8.19 -40.27 12.29
N ALA A 169 7.45 -40.00 11.22
CA ALA A 169 8.00 -39.61 9.93
C ALA A 169 8.11 -38.08 9.76
N ASP A 170 7.61 -37.30 10.73
CA ASP A 170 7.65 -35.85 10.64
C ASP A 170 9.05 -35.31 10.93
N THR A 171 9.51 -34.50 10.01
CA THR A 171 10.75 -33.75 10.11
C THR A 171 10.53 -32.38 10.78
N LEU A 172 11.59 -31.70 11.16
CA LEU A 172 11.51 -30.35 11.72
C LEU A 172 10.79 -29.38 10.78
N GLU A 173 10.98 -29.56 9.47
CA GLU A 173 10.30 -28.78 8.45
C GLU A 173 8.79 -29.07 8.39
N THR A 174 8.38 -30.35 8.42
CA THR A 174 6.96 -30.72 8.43
C THR A 174 6.26 -30.26 9.71
N VAL A 175 6.93 -30.29 10.85
CA VAL A 175 6.40 -29.76 12.12
C VAL A 175 6.20 -28.24 12.04
N ARG A 176 7.17 -27.49 11.50
CA ARG A 176 7.00 -26.05 11.24
C ARG A 176 5.74 -25.79 10.41
N ASP A 177 5.54 -26.53 9.32
CA ASP A 177 4.40 -26.35 8.41
C ASP A 177 3.07 -26.73 9.07
N LYS A 178 3.04 -27.79 9.87
CA LYS A 178 1.86 -28.18 10.66
C LYS A 178 1.50 -27.11 11.68
N ILE A 179 2.46 -26.53 12.40
CA ILE A 179 2.21 -25.42 13.34
C ILE A 179 1.63 -24.22 12.62
N ASN A 180 2.22 -23.82 11.49
CA ASN A 180 1.76 -22.67 10.71
C ASN A 180 0.35 -22.87 10.11
N THR A 181 0.00 -24.12 9.78
CA THR A 181 -1.32 -24.45 9.22
C THR A 181 -2.39 -24.58 10.31
N ALA A 182 -2.00 -24.90 11.53
CA ALA A 182 -2.92 -25.17 12.64
C ALA A 182 -3.65 -23.93 13.16
N GLY A 183 -3.19 -22.72 12.84
CA GLY A 183 -3.84 -21.48 13.28
C GLY A 183 -3.81 -21.26 14.80
N ALA A 184 -2.79 -21.77 15.50
CA ALA A 184 -2.66 -21.72 16.95
C ALA A 184 -2.30 -20.32 17.52
N GLY A 185 -2.38 -19.26 16.74
CA GLY A 185 -1.94 -17.91 17.14
C GLY A 185 -0.42 -17.80 17.29
N VAL A 186 0.33 -18.75 16.74
CA VAL A 186 1.79 -18.83 16.76
C VAL A 186 2.29 -19.08 15.34
N SER A 187 3.39 -18.47 14.97
CA SER A 187 4.13 -18.75 13.73
C SER A 187 5.44 -19.46 14.03
N ALA A 188 5.77 -20.45 13.19
CA ALA A 188 6.97 -21.25 13.27
C ALA A 188 7.91 -20.92 12.10
N ALA A 189 9.20 -20.83 12.38
CA ALA A 189 10.26 -20.65 11.39
C ALA A 189 11.48 -21.52 11.74
N LEU A 190 12.24 -21.91 10.72
CA LEU A 190 13.54 -22.54 10.90
C LEU A 190 14.63 -21.47 10.81
N VAL A 191 15.49 -21.44 11.78
CA VAL A 191 16.67 -20.55 11.83
C VAL A 191 17.90 -21.43 11.70
N THR A 192 18.68 -21.20 10.65
CA THR A 192 19.91 -21.93 10.38
C THR A 192 21.11 -21.03 10.64
N ASP A 193 22.07 -21.54 11.40
CA ASP A 193 23.36 -20.89 11.64
C ASP A 193 24.51 -21.90 11.39
N ALA A 194 25.74 -21.49 11.72
CA ALA A 194 26.93 -22.32 11.54
C ALA A 194 26.90 -23.62 12.42
N THR A 195 26.03 -23.68 13.43
CA THR A 195 25.91 -24.82 14.35
C THR A 195 24.83 -25.81 13.95
N GLY A 196 23.87 -25.39 13.11
CA GLY A 196 22.78 -26.23 12.63
C GLY A 196 21.46 -25.46 12.49
N VAL A 197 20.35 -26.20 12.65
CA VAL A 197 18.98 -25.68 12.45
C VAL A 197 18.23 -25.67 13.77
N ARG A 198 17.53 -24.60 14.09
CA ARG A 198 16.65 -24.46 15.26
C ARG A 198 15.22 -24.13 14.82
N LEU A 199 14.26 -24.69 15.53
CA LEU A 199 12.87 -24.23 15.40
C LEU A 199 12.68 -22.98 16.26
N SER A 200 12.22 -21.91 15.65
CA SER A 200 11.80 -20.69 16.33
C SER A 200 10.28 -20.57 16.24
N LEU A 201 9.64 -20.25 17.36
CA LEU A 201 8.21 -20.04 17.46
C LEU A 201 7.97 -18.63 18.00
N ARG A 202 7.01 -17.92 17.40
CA ARG A 202 6.68 -16.56 17.77
C ARG A 202 5.16 -16.37 17.85
N SER A 203 4.67 -15.64 18.86
CA SER A 203 3.28 -15.21 18.89
C SER A 203 2.94 -14.39 17.64
N ALA A 204 1.78 -14.62 17.04
CA ALA A 204 1.30 -13.86 15.90
C ALA A 204 1.09 -12.38 16.26
N ASP A 205 0.57 -12.13 17.47
CA ASP A 205 0.32 -10.80 18.00
C ASP A 205 1.30 -10.44 19.11
N THR A 206 1.51 -9.15 19.34
CA THR A 206 2.21 -8.61 20.50
C THR A 206 1.30 -8.52 21.72
N GLY A 207 1.87 -8.26 22.87
CA GLY A 207 1.14 -8.02 24.12
C GLY A 207 1.16 -9.19 25.09
N ALA A 208 1.12 -8.89 26.37
CA ALA A 208 1.23 -9.84 27.46
C ALA A 208 0.20 -10.99 27.40
N SER A 209 -1.01 -10.70 26.89
CA SER A 209 -2.09 -11.69 26.72
C SER A 209 -1.92 -12.64 25.53
N ASN A 210 -0.91 -12.43 24.71
CA ASN A 210 -0.58 -13.23 23.55
C ASN A 210 0.72 -14.04 23.73
N GLY A 211 1.11 -14.27 24.98
CA GLY A 211 2.08 -15.30 25.31
C GLY A 211 1.52 -16.70 24.99
N PHE A 212 2.38 -17.69 24.91
CA PHE A 212 1.93 -19.06 24.67
C PHE A 212 2.78 -20.07 25.45
N ARG A 213 2.20 -21.23 25.72
CA ARG A 213 2.91 -22.40 26.22
C ARG A 213 2.76 -23.55 25.22
N ILE A 214 3.68 -24.48 25.31
CA ILE A 214 3.70 -25.69 24.50
C ILE A 214 3.84 -26.88 25.42
N SER A 215 2.84 -27.74 25.45
CA SER A 215 2.88 -29.01 26.13
C SER A 215 2.82 -30.14 25.09
N THR A 216 3.36 -31.29 25.44
CA THR A 216 3.41 -32.46 24.58
C THR A 216 2.80 -33.66 25.26
N ILE A 217 2.23 -34.56 24.45
CA ILE A 217 2.01 -35.95 24.78
C ILE A 217 2.98 -36.71 23.89
N ASP A 218 4.16 -37.07 24.46
CA ASP A 218 5.23 -37.69 23.68
C ASP A 218 4.95 -39.15 23.44
N GLY A 219 5.30 -39.64 22.26
CA GLY A 219 5.10 -41.04 21.87
C GLY A 219 6.00 -42.05 22.60
N ASP A 220 7.07 -41.58 23.25
CA ASP A 220 7.93 -42.40 24.11
C ASP A 220 7.39 -42.54 25.56
N GLY A 221 6.33 -41.77 25.89
CA GLY A 221 5.69 -41.79 27.21
C GLY A 221 6.29 -40.82 28.23
N ASN A 222 7.33 -40.06 27.88
CA ASN A 222 7.95 -39.07 28.76
C ASN A 222 7.80 -37.65 28.19
N ASN A 223 6.98 -36.82 28.83
CA ASN A 223 6.64 -35.46 28.33
C ASN A 223 7.62 -34.37 28.78
N THR A 224 8.67 -34.70 29.56
CA THR A 224 9.51 -33.69 30.25
C THR A 224 11.01 -33.88 30.05
N ASP A 225 11.47 -34.93 29.35
CA ASP A 225 12.89 -35.28 29.25
C ASP A 225 13.67 -34.50 28.18
N ALA A 226 13.03 -33.60 27.44
CA ALA A 226 13.60 -32.82 26.35
C ALA A 226 14.18 -33.66 25.17
N THR A 227 13.81 -34.93 25.06
CA THR A 227 14.10 -35.82 23.92
C THR A 227 12.83 -36.02 23.09
N GLY A 228 12.89 -36.64 21.91
CA GLY A 228 11.70 -36.83 21.10
C GLY A 228 10.94 -35.53 20.83
N LEU A 229 9.60 -35.59 20.90
CA LEU A 229 8.72 -34.44 20.70
C LEU A 229 8.76 -33.47 21.90
N SER A 230 9.05 -33.99 23.13
CA SER A 230 9.17 -33.16 24.33
C SER A 230 10.33 -32.14 24.25
N GLY A 231 11.31 -32.39 23.35
CA GLY A 231 12.34 -31.42 22.98
C GLY A 231 11.81 -30.14 22.32
N LEU A 232 10.51 -30.06 21.97
CA LEU A 232 9.82 -28.85 21.48
C LEU A 232 8.82 -28.31 22.52
N ALA A 233 8.74 -28.87 23.71
CA ALA A 233 7.87 -28.40 24.77
C ALA A 233 8.45 -27.15 25.49
N TRP A 234 7.58 -26.29 25.94
CA TRP A 234 7.91 -25.15 26.79
C TRP A 234 6.76 -24.82 27.74
N ASP A 235 6.87 -25.29 28.94
CA ASP A 235 6.02 -24.96 30.07
C ASP A 235 6.87 -24.88 31.34
N PRO A 236 7.33 -23.68 31.74
CA PRO A 236 8.13 -23.49 32.94
C PRO A 236 7.46 -24.03 34.21
N THR A 237 6.12 -24.02 34.27
CA THR A 237 5.36 -24.49 35.43
C THR A 237 5.37 -26.02 35.54
N ALA A 238 5.53 -26.73 34.43
CA ALA A 238 5.68 -28.20 34.38
C ALA A 238 7.16 -28.65 34.32
N GLY A 239 8.11 -27.73 34.36
CA GLY A 239 9.54 -28.03 34.29
C GLY A 239 10.03 -28.44 32.91
N THR A 240 9.24 -28.23 31.83
CA THR A 240 9.65 -28.56 30.46
C THR A 240 10.48 -27.46 29.85
N THR A 241 11.68 -27.78 29.37
CA THR A 241 12.69 -26.83 28.88
C THR A 241 13.28 -27.23 27.52
N GLY A 242 12.52 -27.96 26.70
CA GLY A 242 12.95 -28.32 25.33
C GLY A 242 13.11 -27.10 24.42
N MET A 243 12.40 -26.03 24.74
CA MET A 243 12.61 -24.70 24.15
C MET A 243 13.06 -23.68 25.20
N GLN A 244 13.68 -22.60 24.75
CA GLN A 244 14.07 -21.44 25.57
C GLN A 244 13.33 -20.19 25.16
N SER A 245 13.00 -19.34 26.13
CA SER A 245 12.43 -18.03 25.86
C SER A 245 13.53 -17.04 25.42
N VAL A 246 13.41 -16.56 24.20
CA VAL A 246 14.29 -15.53 23.62
C VAL A 246 13.71 -14.14 23.90
N GLN A 247 12.38 -14.02 23.82
CA GLN A 247 11.64 -12.78 24.05
C GLN A 247 10.35 -13.12 24.79
N ALA A 248 10.03 -12.38 25.83
CA ALA A 248 8.73 -12.49 26.50
C ALA A 248 7.66 -11.65 25.78
N ALA A 249 6.41 -12.10 25.82
CA ALA A 249 5.27 -11.27 25.44
C ALA A 249 5.11 -10.13 26.45
N ALA A 250 4.97 -8.92 25.98
CA ALA A 250 4.78 -7.75 26.84
C ALA A 250 3.92 -6.70 26.16
N ASP A 251 3.20 -5.93 26.97
CA ASP A 251 2.43 -4.78 26.53
C ASP A 251 3.34 -3.57 26.34
N ALA A 252 2.92 -2.69 25.42
CA ALA A 252 3.47 -1.34 25.35
C ALA A 252 3.04 -0.53 26.56
N MET A 253 3.93 0.26 27.10
CA MET A 253 3.67 1.23 28.16
C MET A 253 4.11 2.62 27.72
N ALA A 254 3.21 3.57 27.80
CA ALA A 254 3.48 4.97 27.49
C ALA A 254 2.74 5.87 28.50
N THR A 255 3.13 7.15 28.53
CA THR A 255 2.32 8.17 29.19
C THR A 255 1.86 9.20 28.17
N VAL A 256 0.62 9.64 28.31
CA VAL A 256 0.03 10.75 27.56
C VAL A 256 -0.33 11.85 28.53
N ASN A 257 0.29 13.00 28.46
CA ASN A 257 0.17 14.09 29.43
C ASN A 257 0.39 13.64 30.91
N GLY A 258 1.32 12.68 31.11
CA GLY A 258 1.63 12.11 32.42
C GLY A 258 0.70 10.98 32.85
N ILE A 259 -0.38 10.69 32.11
CA ILE A 259 -1.31 9.59 32.44
C ILE A 259 -0.77 8.30 31.76
N ALA A 260 -0.60 7.26 32.59
CA ALA A 260 -0.12 5.96 32.09
C ALA A 260 -1.16 5.27 31.21
N VAL A 261 -0.70 4.80 30.06
CA VAL A 261 -1.49 4.04 29.09
C VAL A 261 -0.76 2.76 28.76
N THR A 262 -1.49 1.65 28.77
CA THR A 262 -0.98 0.32 28.40
C THR A 262 -1.73 -0.20 27.18
N SER A 263 -1.04 -0.83 26.27
CA SER A 263 -1.64 -1.41 25.05
C SER A 263 -0.97 -2.74 24.69
N ALA A 264 -1.76 -3.72 24.29
CA ALA A 264 -1.23 -4.99 23.78
C ALA A 264 -0.47 -4.85 22.46
N SER A 265 -0.58 -3.72 21.80
CA SER A 265 0.14 -3.42 20.54
C SER A 265 0.87 -2.09 20.63
N ASN A 266 1.81 -1.86 19.70
CA ASN A 266 2.49 -0.58 19.60
C ASN A 266 1.61 0.54 18.98
N SER A 267 0.37 0.21 18.60
CA SER A 267 -0.62 1.16 18.14
C SER A 267 -1.62 1.41 19.28
N ILE A 268 -1.59 2.60 19.86
CA ILE A 268 -2.50 3.02 20.93
C ILE A 268 -3.67 3.77 20.30
N THR A 269 -4.87 3.22 20.46
CA THR A 269 -6.13 3.84 20.05
C THR A 269 -6.98 4.09 21.29
N GLY A 270 -7.73 5.19 21.33
CA GLY A 270 -8.66 5.49 22.42
C GLY A 270 -8.02 6.08 23.70
N ALA A 271 -6.70 6.30 23.73
CA ALA A 271 -6.07 7.07 24.82
C ALA A 271 -6.42 8.57 24.74
N VAL A 272 -6.61 9.05 23.52
CA VAL A 272 -7.16 10.36 23.20
C VAL A 272 -8.20 10.16 22.10
N ASP A 273 -9.38 10.73 22.27
CA ASP A 273 -10.47 10.57 21.31
C ASP A 273 -10.06 11.00 19.91
N GLY A 274 -10.26 10.12 18.94
CA GLY A 274 -9.92 10.35 17.54
C GLY A 274 -8.43 10.37 17.20
N LEU A 275 -7.52 10.10 18.17
CA LEU A 275 -6.07 10.06 17.93
C LEU A 275 -5.57 8.61 17.98
N THR A 276 -4.83 8.21 16.97
CA THR A 276 -4.04 6.96 16.97
C THR A 276 -2.57 7.31 17.11
N ILE A 277 -1.93 6.72 18.12
CA ILE A 277 -0.52 6.94 18.45
C ILE A 277 0.23 5.65 18.17
N LEU A 278 1.17 5.67 17.23
CA LEU A 278 2.04 4.54 16.93
C LEU A 278 3.40 4.73 17.61
N LEU A 279 3.72 3.83 18.52
CA LEU A 279 4.98 3.80 19.26
C LEU A 279 6.02 3.03 18.44
N GLN A 280 7.16 3.64 18.17
CA GLN A 280 8.22 3.04 17.36
C GLN A 280 9.53 2.87 18.13
N LYS A 281 9.76 3.72 19.13
CA LYS A 281 11.00 3.71 19.91
C LYS A 281 10.72 4.20 21.34
N VAL A 282 11.42 3.62 22.30
CA VAL A 282 11.45 4.11 23.71
C VAL A 282 12.07 5.52 23.74
N THR A 283 11.49 6.42 24.54
CA THR A 283 11.92 7.81 24.64
C THR A 283 12.33 8.15 26.07
N THR A 284 13.37 8.96 26.20
CA THR A 284 13.83 9.49 27.50
C THR A 284 13.22 10.84 27.83
N THR A 285 12.76 11.55 26.81
CA THR A 285 12.07 12.84 26.91
C THR A 285 10.69 12.75 26.26
N PRO A 286 9.73 13.55 26.72
CA PRO A 286 8.42 13.57 26.10
C PRO A 286 8.48 14.03 24.63
N VAL A 287 7.80 13.33 23.75
CA VAL A 287 7.56 13.72 22.36
C VAL A 287 6.31 14.58 22.31
N GLY A 288 6.42 15.77 21.76
CA GLY A 288 5.30 16.68 21.56
C GLY A 288 4.45 16.23 20.38
N VAL A 289 3.17 16.02 20.59
CA VAL A 289 2.15 15.73 19.56
C VAL A 289 1.20 16.91 19.50
N SER A 290 0.99 17.46 18.31
CA SER A 290 0.04 18.56 18.10
C SER A 290 -1.06 18.12 17.15
N VAL A 291 -2.29 18.37 17.51
CA VAL A 291 -3.49 18.16 16.67
C VAL A 291 -4.11 19.52 16.35
N ALA A 292 -4.27 19.80 15.07
CA ALA A 292 -4.86 21.04 14.58
C ALA A 292 -5.79 20.75 13.38
N SER A 293 -6.64 21.72 13.02
CA SER A 293 -7.41 21.65 11.78
C SER A 293 -6.46 21.66 10.58
N ASP A 294 -6.73 20.84 9.57
CA ASP A 294 -5.96 20.75 8.32
C ASP A 294 -6.31 21.91 7.37
N GLN A 295 -5.80 23.11 7.69
CA GLN A 295 -6.01 24.30 6.87
C GLN A 295 -5.34 24.21 5.49
N ASP A 296 -4.26 23.44 5.38
CA ASP A 296 -3.53 23.28 4.12
C ASP A 296 -4.35 22.52 3.10
N SER A 297 -5.04 21.45 3.49
CA SER A 297 -5.97 20.73 2.61
C SER A 297 -7.11 21.62 2.12
N VAL A 298 -7.69 22.45 3.00
CA VAL A 298 -8.74 23.40 2.65
C VAL A 298 -8.22 24.47 1.68
N SER A 299 -7.08 25.06 1.99
CA SER A 299 -6.44 26.07 1.13
C SER A 299 -6.12 25.52 -0.27
N LYS A 300 -5.59 24.28 -0.32
CA LYS A 300 -5.31 23.59 -1.58
C LYS A 300 -6.57 23.32 -2.39
N ALA A 301 -7.68 22.90 -1.75
CA ALA A 301 -8.94 22.66 -2.43
C ALA A 301 -9.53 23.95 -3.01
N ILE A 302 -9.49 25.07 -2.26
CA ILE A 302 -9.90 26.39 -2.74
C ILE A 302 -9.05 26.84 -3.93
N LYS A 303 -7.74 26.66 -3.84
CA LYS A 303 -6.82 26.99 -4.95
C LYS A 303 -7.12 26.15 -6.19
N THR A 304 -7.34 24.85 -6.05
CA THR A 304 -7.70 23.96 -7.16
C THR A 304 -8.98 24.40 -7.85
N PHE A 305 -9.99 24.80 -7.08
CA PHE A 305 -11.23 25.35 -7.62
C PHE A 305 -10.98 26.67 -8.39
N ALA A 306 -10.24 27.60 -7.79
CA ALA A 306 -9.92 28.87 -8.44
C ALA A 306 -9.12 28.66 -9.74
N ASP A 307 -8.15 27.76 -9.75
CA ASP A 307 -7.35 27.42 -10.93
C ASP A 307 -8.23 26.80 -12.04
N ALA A 308 -9.13 25.88 -11.69
CA ALA A 308 -10.08 25.27 -12.64
C ALA A 308 -11.06 26.31 -13.22
N TYR A 309 -11.59 27.20 -12.38
CA TYR A 309 -12.46 28.28 -12.81
C TYR A 309 -11.73 29.22 -13.77
N ASN A 310 -10.53 29.66 -13.42
CA ASN A 310 -9.72 30.56 -14.24
C ASN A 310 -9.33 29.90 -15.57
N ALA A 311 -9.03 28.60 -15.59
CA ALA A 311 -8.73 27.87 -16.82
C ALA A 311 -9.95 27.84 -17.77
N LEU A 312 -11.13 27.53 -17.23
CA LEU A 312 -12.38 27.54 -18.03
C LEU A 312 -12.71 28.95 -18.52
N ALA A 313 -12.69 29.95 -17.65
CA ALA A 313 -12.99 31.33 -17.98
C ALA A 313 -12.02 31.87 -19.04
N LYS A 314 -10.72 31.60 -18.89
CA LYS A 314 -9.71 31.97 -19.88
C LYS A 314 -9.97 31.31 -21.22
N TYR A 315 -10.21 29.97 -21.23
CA TYR A 315 -10.46 29.26 -22.47
C TYR A 315 -11.70 29.81 -23.21
N ILE A 316 -12.82 30.01 -22.50
CA ILE A 316 -14.03 30.62 -23.08
C ILE A 316 -13.72 32.01 -23.61
N GLY A 317 -13.00 32.84 -22.86
CA GLY A 317 -12.59 34.17 -23.28
C GLY A 317 -11.74 34.16 -24.56
N ASP A 318 -10.77 33.23 -24.64
CA ASP A 318 -9.91 33.08 -25.82
C ASP A 318 -10.71 32.59 -27.04
N GLN A 319 -11.72 31.70 -26.85
CA GLN A 319 -12.55 31.16 -27.92
C GLN A 319 -13.64 32.16 -28.40
N THR A 320 -14.02 33.11 -27.56
CA THR A 320 -15.05 34.10 -27.89
C THR A 320 -14.47 35.46 -28.32
N LYS A 321 -13.15 35.59 -28.28
CA LYS A 321 -12.47 36.83 -28.63
C LYS A 321 -12.63 37.14 -30.12
N TYR A 322 -13.04 38.38 -30.42
CA TYR A 322 -13.11 38.85 -31.79
C TYR A 322 -11.72 39.27 -32.29
N ASP A 323 -11.29 38.65 -33.41
CA ASP A 323 -10.08 39.07 -34.13
C ASP A 323 -10.41 40.21 -35.10
N ALA A 324 -10.02 41.42 -34.75
CA ALA A 324 -10.26 42.61 -35.57
C ALA A 324 -9.49 42.58 -36.89
N THR A 325 -8.36 41.84 -36.97
CA THR A 325 -7.53 41.73 -38.17
C THR A 325 -8.14 40.74 -39.16
N ALA A 326 -8.59 39.60 -38.67
CA ALA A 326 -9.25 38.59 -39.47
C ALA A 326 -10.74 38.88 -39.69
N LYS A 327 -11.33 39.86 -38.96
CA LYS A 327 -12.75 40.19 -38.93
C LYS A 327 -13.65 39.01 -38.64
N GLN A 328 -13.16 38.11 -37.76
CA GLN A 328 -13.85 36.88 -37.40
C GLN A 328 -13.93 36.76 -35.87
N GLY A 329 -15.06 36.28 -35.38
CA GLY A 329 -15.16 35.79 -34.01
C GLY A 329 -14.46 34.43 -33.87
N GLY A 330 -14.19 34.05 -32.66
CA GLY A 330 -13.67 32.70 -32.40
C GLY A 330 -14.57 31.60 -32.98
N PRO A 331 -14.10 30.37 -33.06
CA PRO A 331 -14.74 29.24 -33.74
C PRO A 331 -16.13 28.90 -33.22
#